data_f7de2d2f57d0f451a93637cb3cc71cf3
#
_entry.id   f7de2d2f57d0f451a93637cb3cc71cf3
#
_cell.length_a   1.000
_cell.length_b   1.000
_cell.length_c   1.000
_cell.angle_alpha   90.00
_cell.angle_beta   90.00
_cell.angle_gamma   90.00
#
_symmetry.space_group_name_H-M   'P 1'
#
loop_
_entity.id
_entity.type
_entity.pdbx_description
1 polymer ?
#
loop_
_entity_poly.entity_id
_entity_poly.type
_entity_poly.pdbx_seq_one_letter_code
_entity_poly.pdbx_strand_id
1 'polypeptide(L)'
;MKILVLNCGSSSLKYQLINMETEEVMASGKYERIGEAEAFITHKVNGQKIEIKNPAHNHSEAIDFTLKQFTNPEYKVIDSLDEINAIGHRLVHGGEKIAESVIIDDNVVKVLEEYTDLAPLHNPACILGIKACQEVMPGKPMVGVFDTAFHQTMPKDKFIYPIPYEYYKKYGVRKYGFHGTSHMFVSQRLAEIENKPLEGTKIVTCHLGQGSSICAIKDGKSVDTSMGLTPLGGLPMVTRSGDLDPSVVTYIMKKENLTPAQMEDLLNKKSGLSGMSNLVPDFREIEIASNEGQPDAKIAVENFNYTIASYVAKYAVAMNGVDYIIFTGGIGENQINIRKGICEKLEFMGVKLDVDANNMRGEEKVISTPDSKIKVYVIPTNEELMIAKETLRLVK
;
A
#
# COMPACT_ATOMS: atom_id res chain seq x y z
N MET A 1 18.02 1.78 -18.73
CA MET A 1 17.92 0.50 -18.00
C MET A 1 16.46 0.11 -17.89
N LYS A 2 16.08 -1.14 -18.24
CA LYS A 2 14.70 -1.63 -18.18
C LYS A 2 14.52 -2.54 -16.97
N ILE A 3 13.53 -2.25 -16.14
CA ILE A 3 13.23 -3.00 -14.91
C ILE A 3 11.82 -3.58 -14.99
N LEU A 4 11.74 -4.89 -14.72
CA LEU A 4 10.46 -5.58 -14.55
C LEU A 4 10.05 -5.53 -13.09
N VAL A 5 8.91 -4.94 -12.79
CA VAL A 5 8.32 -4.93 -11.44
C VAL A 5 7.22 -5.99 -11.36
N LEU A 6 7.26 -6.80 -10.32
CA LEU A 6 6.32 -7.88 -10.08
C LEU A 6 5.68 -7.77 -8.69
N ASN A 7 4.38 -8.04 -8.63
CA ASN A 7 3.60 -8.16 -7.40
C ASN A 7 2.75 -9.43 -7.49
N CYS A 8 3.20 -10.48 -6.79
CA CYS A 8 2.58 -11.81 -6.81
C CYS A 8 1.57 -11.93 -5.65
N GLY A 9 0.32 -12.21 -6.00
CA GLY A 9 -0.72 -12.67 -5.08
C GLY A 9 -0.88 -14.19 -5.15
N SER A 10 -1.74 -14.78 -4.32
CA SER A 10 -1.96 -16.24 -4.27
C SER A 10 -2.41 -16.83 -5.62
N SER A 11 -3.27 -16.13 -6.35
CA SER A 11 -3.80 -16.55 -7.66
C SER A 11 -3.71 -15.44 -8.71
N SER A 12 -2.82 -14.47 -8.52
CA SER A 12 -2.67 -13.34 -9.44
C SER A 12 -1.25 -12.83 -9.49
N LEU A 13 -0.92 -12.18 -10.61
CA LEU A 13 0.36 -11.51 -10.83
C LEU A 13 0.08 -10.15 -11.46
N LYS A 14 0.55 -9.07 -10.84
CA LYS A 14 0.61 -7.75 -11.48
C LYS A 14 2.05 -7.47 -11.91
N TYR A 15 2.21 -6.79 -13.03
CA TYR A 15 3.53 -6.48 -13.54
C TYR A 15 3.56 -5.13 -14.26
N GLN A 16 4.75 -4.52 -14.27
CA GLN A 16 5.09 -3.38 -15.11
C GLN A 16 6.53 -3.54 -15.62
N LEU A 17 6.74 -3.29 -16.90
CA LEU A 17 8.07 -3.12 -17.48
C LEU A 17 8.32 -1.61 -17.63
N ILE A 18 9.32 -1.08 -16.96
CA ILE A 18 9.59 0.36 -16.86
C ILE A 18 10.97 0.66 -17.46
N ASN A 19 11.03 1.66 -18.33
CA ASN A 19 12.30 2.25 -18.79
C ASN A 19 12.75 3.31 -17.77
N MET A 20 13.83 3.03 -17.04
CA MET A 20 14.31 3.90 -15.96
C MET A 20 15.09 5.14 -16.44
N GLU A 21 15.28 5.32 -17.73
CA GLU A 21 15.85 6.56 -18.28
C GLU A 21 14.78 7.64 -18.48
N THR A 22 13.56 7.21 -18.79
CA THR A 22 12.38 8.09 -19.02
C THR A 22 11.31 7.95 -17.93
N GLU A 23 11.42 6.96 -17.06
CA GLU A 23 10.40 6.52 -16.09
C GLU A 23 9.06 6.10 -16.75
N GLU A 24 9.07 5.82 -18.04
CA GLU A 24 7.89 5.39 -18.78
C GLU A 24 7.58 3.90 -18.58
N VAL A 25 6.29 3.61 -18.41
CA VAL A 25 5.76 2.24 -18.40
C VAL A 25 5.63 1.75 -19.83
N MET A 26 6.54 0.87 -20.26
CA MET A 26 6.55 0.29 -21.61
C MET A 26 5.41 -0.74 -21.79
N ALA A 27 5.14 -1.54 -20.76
CA ALA A 27 4.04 -2.48 -20.73
C ALA A 27 3.61 -2.71 -19.28
N SER A 28 2.34 -2.99 -19.06
CA SER A 28 1.80 -3.35 -17.74
C SER A 28 0.67 -4.35 -17.87
N GLY A 29 0.31 -4.99 -16.78
CA GLY A 29 -0.84 -5.87 -16.81
C GLY A 29 -1.06 -6.64 -15.51
N LYS A 30 -2.06 -7.51 -15.60
CA LYS A 30 -2.46 -8.39 -14.52
C LYS A 30 -2.81 -9.76 -15.08
N TYR A 31 -2.23 -10.79 -14.49
CA TYR A 31 -2.64 -12.17 -14.67
C TYR A 31 -3.59 -12.54 -13.54
N GLU A 32 -4.72 -13.14 -13.84
CA GLU A 32 -5.78 -13.47 -12.88
C GLU A 32 -6.16 -14.93 -12.95
N ARG A 33 -6.59 -15.49 -11.82
CA ARG A 33 -7.04 -16.88 -11.67
C ARG A 33 -5.95 -17.91 -12.03
N ILE A 34 -4.70 -17.62 -11.67
CA ILE A 34 -3.59 -18.57 -11.82
C ILE A 34 -3.94 -19.86 -11.07
N GLY A 35 -3.80 -21.01 -11.74
CA GLY A 35 -4.21 -22.31 -11.24
C GLY A 35 -5.63 -22.76 -11.64
N GLU A 36 -6.40 -21.90 -12.31
CA GLU A 36 -7.74 -22.19 -12.78
C GLU A 36 -7.80 -22.31 -14.32
N ALA A 37 -8.76 -23.05 -14.84
CA ALA A 37 -8.97 -23.20 -16.29
C ALA A 37 -9.34 -21.86 -16.97
N GLU A 38 -9.96 -20.96 -16.24
CA GLU A 38 -10.41 -19.63 -16.70
C GLU A 38 -9.36 -18.53 -16.48
N ALA A 39 -8.07 -18.90 -16.26
CA ALA A 39 -7.01 -17.94 -16.10
C ALA A 39 -6.82 -17.08 -17.36
N PHE A 40 -6.54 -15.80 -17.17
CA PHE A 40 -6.34 -14.84 -18.24
C PHE A 40 -5.37 -13.72 -17.85
N ILE A 41 -4.78 -13.12 -18.86
CA ILE A 41 -3.94 -11.94 -18.70
C ILE A 41 -4.61 -10.73 -19.34
N THR A 42 -4.65 -9.61 -18.61
CA THR A 42 -4.91 -8.29 -19.15
C THR A 42 -3.58 -7.61 -19.39
N HIS A 43 -3.20 -7.43 -20.65
CA HIS A 43 -1.95 -6.78 -21.06
C HIS A 43 -2.23 -5.38 -21.60
N LYS A 44 -1.48 -4.38 -21.14
CA LYS A 44 -1.58 -2.99 -21.59
C LYS A 44 -0.27 -2.59 -22.22
N VAL A 45 -0.33 -2.15 -23.45
CA VAL A 45 0.84 -1.76 -24.26
C VAL A 45 0.43 -0.78 -25.33
N ASN A 46 1.25 0.25 -25.59
CA ASN A 46 0.99 1.26 -26.62
C ASN A 46 -0.42 1.88 -26.55
N GLY A 47 -0.93 2.12 -25.33
CA GLY A 47 -2.28 2.66 -25.11
C GLY A 47 -3.43 1.67 -25.34
N GLN A 48 -3.14 0.43 -25.74
CA GLN A 48 -4.13 -0.63 -25.93
C GLN A 48 -4.24 -1.52 -24.70
N LYS A 49 -5.45 -2.05 -24.45
CA LYS A 49 -5.74 -3.07 -23.45
C LYS A 49 -6.17 -4.35 -24.15
N ILE A 50 -5.40 -5.41 -23.99
CA ILE A 50 -5.59 -6.70 -24.63
C ILE A 50 -5.88 -7.72 -23.53
N GLU A 51 -6.94 -8.53 -23.70
CA GLU A 51 -7.24 -9.64 -22.81
C GLU A 51 -6.98 -10.96 -23.56
N ILE A 52 -6.13 -11.81 -22.97
CA ILE A 52 -5.73 -13.08 -23.55
C ILE A 52 -6.07 -14.19 -22.55
N LYS A 53 -6.94 -15.10 -22.94
CA LYS A 53 -7.20 -16.32 -22.16
C LYS A 53 -6.00 -17.25 -22.30
N ASN A 54 -5.41 -17.61 -21.17
CA ASN A 54 -4.32 -18.56 -21.11
C ASN A 54 -4.36 -19.29 -19.75
N PRO A 55 -4.69 -20.57 -19.70
CA PRO A 55 -4.71 -21.34 -18.46
C PRO A 55 -3.28 -21.60 -17.99
N ALA A 56 -2.77 -20.78 -17.08
CA ALA A 56 -1.51 -21.01 -16.37
C ALA A 56 -1.78 -21.81 -15.10
N HIS A 57 -1.09 -22.92 -14.93
CA HIS A 57 -1.26 -23.79 -13.74
C HIS A 57 -0.53 -23.28 -12.50
N ASN A 58 0.47 -22.43 -12.68
CA ASN A 58 1.30 -21.89 -11.62
C ASN A 58 1.92 -20.53 -12.02
N HIS A 59 2.62 -19.92 -11.07
CA HIS A 59 3.25 -18.61 -11.28
C HIS A 59 4.39 -18.65 -12.32
N SER A 60 5.14 -19.74 -12.43
CA SER A 60 6.20 -19.88 -13.45
C SER A 60 5.62 -19.79 -14.86
N GLU A 61 4.53 -20.53 -15.13
CA GLU A 61 3.82 -20.48 -16.42
C GLU A 61 3.23 -19.09 -16.70
N ALA A 62 2.64 -18.45 -15.68
CA ALA A 62 2.07 -17.10 -15.80
C ALA A 62 3.15 -16.05 -16.11
N ILE A 63 4.32 -16.13 -15.46
CA ILE A 63 5.45 -15.23 -15.71
C ILE A 63 6.04 -15.49 -17.08
N ASP A 64 6.32 -16.74 -17.45
CA ASP A 64 6.83 -17.11 -18.77
C ASP A 64 5.92 -16.61 -19.89
N PHE A 65 4.61 -16.83 -19.74
CA PHE A 65 3.64 -16.31 -20.71
C PHE A 65 3.63 -14.77 -20.77
N THR A 66 3.72 -14.10 -19.63
CA THR A 66 3.81 -12.62 -19.57
C THR A 66 5.06 -12.11 -20.29
N LEU A 67 6.20 -12.73 -20.07
CA LEU A 67 7.47 -12.35 -20.72
C LEU A 67 7.40 -12.50 -22.24
N LYS A 68 6.74 -13.55 -22.75
CA LYS A 68 6.51 -13.75 -24.17
C LYS A 68 5.70 -12.63 -24.82
N GLN A 69 4.81 -11.96 -24.04
CA GLN A 69 4.06 -10.82 -24.58
C GLN A 69 4.95 -9.61 -24.87
N PHE A 70 6.04 -9.40 -24.13
CA PHE A 70 6.94 -8.28 -24.35
C PHE A 70 7.68 -8.35 -25.70
N THR A 71 7.88 -9.55 -26.23
CA THR A 71 8.55 -9.79 -27.51
C THR A 71 7.58 -10.21 -28.62
N ASN A 72 6.26 -10.25 -28.36
CA ASN A 72 5.26 -10.62 -29.33
C ASN A 72 5.27 -9.65 -30.52
N PRO A 73 5.41 -10.11 -31.77
CA PRO A 73 5.51 -9.24 -32.96
C PRO A 73 4.37 -8.24 -33.12
N GLU A 74 3.16 -8.56 -32.61
CA GLU A 74 1.96 -7.72 -32.76
C GLU A 74 2.04 -6.43 -31.91
N TYR A 75 2.66 -6.50 -30.73
CA TYR A 75 2.74 -5.37 -29.79
C TYR A 75 4.04 -5.32 -28.98
N LYS A 76 5.12 -5.75 -29.63
CA LYS A 76 6.46 -5.81 -29.07
C LYS A 76 6.91 -4.49 -28.42
N VAL A 77 7.52 -4.60 -27.23
CA VAL A 77 8.13 -3.48 -26.49
C VAL A 77 9.64 -3.63 -26.28
N ILE A 78 10.16 -4.86 -26.45
CA ILE A 78 11.60 -5.18 -26.43
C ILE A 78 11.91 -6.20 -27.51
N ASP A 79 13.14 -6.23 -28.01
CA ASP A 79 13.58 -7.19 -29.02
C ASP A 79 13.95 -8.54 -28.40
N SER A 80 14.47 -8.53 -27.17
CA SER A 80 14.91 -9.70 -26.43
C SER A 80 14.65 -9.53 -24.93
N LEU A 81 14.39 -10.62 -24.21
CA LEU A 81 14.31 -10.63 -22.74
C LEU A 81 15.64 -10.23 -22.07
N ASP A 82 16.76 -10.26 -22.81
CA ASP A 82 18.05 -9.78 -22.30
C ASP A 82 18.06 -8.29 -22.01
N GLU A 83 17.16 -7.53 -22.61
CA GLU A 83 16.99 -6.10 -22.35
C GLU A 83 16.39 -5.81 -20.96
N ILE A 84 15.76 -6.79 -20.31
CA ILE A 84 15.35 -6.69 -18.92
C ILE A 84 16.60 -6.82 -18.06
N ASN A 85 17.02 -5.73 -17.44
CA ASN A 85 18.27 -5.66 -16.70
C ASN A 85 18.16 -6.18 -15.26
N ALA A 86 16.99 -6.00 -14.63
CA ALA A 86 16.73 -6.43 -13.26
C ALA A 86 15.23 -6.62 -13.02
N ILE A 87 14.89 -7.29 -11.90
CA ILE A 87 13.51 -7.54 -11.47
C ILE A 87 13.32 -6.96 -10.07
N GLY A 88 12.33 -6.10 -9.91
CA GLY A 88 11.86 -5.62 -8.61
C GLY A 88 10.64 -6.41 -8.13
N HIS A 89 10.70 -6.98 -6.94
CA HIS A 89 9.59 -7.69 -6.32
C HIS A 89 8.98 -6.85 -5.21
N ARG A 90 7.65 -6.64 -5.26
CA ARG A 90 6.93 -6.21 -4.08
C ARG A 90 6.85 -7.38 -3.10
N LEU A 91 7.41 -7.20 -1.93
CA LEU A 91 7.35 -8.15 -0.81
C LEU A 91 6.59 -7.51 0.36
N VAL A 92 5.97 -8.33 1.22
CA VAL A 92 5.12 -7.75 2.26
C VAL A 92 5.86 -7.67 3.59
N HIS A 93 6.38 -8.78 4.11
CA HIS A 93 6.85 -8.82 5.48
C HIS A 93 8.26 -9.41 5.61
N GLY A 94 9.23 -8.56 5.94
CA GLY A 94 10.62 -8.94 6.23
C GLY A 94 10.95 -9.02 7.74
N GLY A 95 9.94 -8.86 8.61
CA GLY A 95 10.13 -8.82 10.05
C GLY A 95 11.02 -7.65 10.48
N GLU A 96 11.82 -7.87 11.51
CA GLU A 96 12.85 -6.94 11.96
C GLU A 96 14.20 -7.18 11.27
N LYS A 97 14.33 -8.28 10.52
CA LYS A 97 15.59 -8.67 9.87
C LYS A 97 15.85 -7.91 8.59
N ILE A 98 14.80 -7.42 7.93
CA ILE A 98 14.91 -6.65 6.69
C ILE A 98 14.33 -5.26 6.91
N ALA A 99 15.20 -4.28 7.04
CA ALA A 99 14.84 -2.89 7.34
C ALA A 99 14.91 -1.95 6.12
N GLU A 100 15.30 -2.47 4.96
CA GLU A 100 15.42 -1.73 3.70
C GLU A 100 15.22 -2.66 2.50
N SER A 101 15.21 -2.10 1.30
CA SER A 101 15.21 -2.88 0.06
C SER A 101 16.53 -3.65 -0.08
N VAL A 102 16.48 -4.91 -0.51
CA VAL A 102 17.64 -5.80 -0.56
C VAL A 102 17.73 -6.56 -1.88
N ILE A 103 18.93 -6.91 -2.30
CA ILE A 103 19.15 -7.90 -3.36
C ILE A 103 18.70 -9.26 -2.82
N ILE A 104 17.87 -9.96 -3.58
CA ILE A 104 17.32 -11.26 -3.17
C ILE A 104 18.37 -12.34 -3.34
N ASP A 105 18.71 -12.99 -2.26
CA ASP A 105 19.51 -14.20 -2.16
C ASP A 105 18.75 -15.29 -1.37
N ASP A 106 19.39 -16.44 -1.15
CA ASP A 106 18.81 -17.55 -0.38
C ASP A 106 18.49 -17.16 1.08
N ASN A 107 19.21 -16.19 1.66
CA ASN A 107 18.96 -15.72 3.02
C ASN A 107 17.67 -14.89 3.08
N VAL A 108 17.42 -14.04 2.08
CA VAL A 108 16.18 -13.28 1.98
C VAL A 108 14.97 -14.22 1.87
N VAL A 109 15.08 -15.28 1.07
CA VAL A 109 14.01 -16.29 0.94
C VAL A 109 13.77 -16.99 2.28
N LYS A 110 14.82 -17.38 3.02
CA LYS A 110 14.68 -17.96 4.37
C LYS A 110 14.02 -17.02 5.36
N VAL A 111 14.35 -15.72 5.31
CA VAL A 111 13.67 -14.71 6.15
C VAL A 111 12.19 -14.61 5.82
N LEU A 112 11.81 -14.60 4.53
CA LEU A 112 10.41 -14.62 4.11
C LEU A 112 9.67 -15.87 4.62
N GLU A 113 10.32 -17.05 4.58
CA GLU A 113 9.77 -18.30 5.10
C GLU A 113 9.57 -18.21 6.63
N GLU A 114 10.53 -17.68 7.37
CA GLU A 114 10.48 -17.52 8.83
C GLU A 114 9.33 -16.57 9.26
N TYR A 115 9.06 -15.50 8.52
CA TYR A 115 8.00 -14.55 8.83
C TYR A 115 6.66 -14.86 8.15
N THR A 116 6.48 -16.07 7.61
CA THR A 116 5.22 -16.49 6.97
C THR A 116 4.03 -16.42 7.94
N ASP A 117 4.22 -16.73 9.21
CA ASP A 117 3.16 -16.68 10.22
C ASP A 117 2.61 -15.24 10.45
N LEU A 118 3.43 -14.21 10.19
CA LEU A 118 3.00 -12.81 10.27
C LEU A 118 2.32 -12.31 8.99
N ALA A 119 2.55 -12.99 7.86
CA ALA A 119 1.95 -12.64 6.58
C ALA A 119 1.54 -13.90 5.78
N PRO A 120 0.65 -14.77 6.34
CA PRO A 120 0.35 -16.09 5.78
C PRO A 120 -0.32 -16.04 4.40
N LEU A 121 -1.00 -14.94 4.09
CA LEU A 121 -1.66 -14.74 2.78
C LEU A 121 -0.73 -14.13 1.72
N HIS A 122 0.45 -13.62 2.12
CA HIS A 122 1.32 -12.84 1.24
C HIS A 122 2.69 -13.46 1.03
N ASN A 123 3.45 -13.76 2.11
CA ASN A 123 4.83 -14.24 1.97
C ASN A 123 4.93 -15.52 1.13
N PRO A 124 4.05 -16.54 1.26
CA PRO A 124 4.12 -17.71 0.39
C PRO A 124 4.00 -17.38 -1.10
N ALA A 125 3.09 -16.46 -1.47
CA ALA A 125 2.94 -16.02 -2.85
C ALA A 125 4.16 -15.24 -3.36
N CYS A 126 4.75 -14.41 -2.50
CA CYS A 126 6.00 -13.70 -2.81
C CYS A 126 7.16 -14.68 -3.09
N ILE A 127 7.33 -15.70 -2.25
CA ILE A 127 8.34 -16.75 -2.41
C ILE A 127 8.13 -17.51 -3.73
N LEU A 128 6.89 -17.88 -4.05
CA LEU A 128 6.57 -18.53 -5.32
C LEU A 128 6.95 -17.64 -6.52
N GLY A 129 6.64 -16.35 -6.46
CA GLY A 129 7.02 -15.40 -7.50
C GLY A 129 8.54 -15.26 -7.70
N ILE A 130 9.30 -15.21 -6.60
CA ILE A 130 10.78 -15.17 -6.64
C ILE A 130 11.32 -16.45 -7.30
N LYS A 131 10.92 -17.63 -6.81
CA LYS A 131 11.35 -18.92 -7.35
C LYS A 131 11.00 -19.08 -8.83
N ALA A 132 9.80 -18.65 -9.22
CA ALA A 132 9.37 -18.65 -10.61
C ALA A 132 10.27 -17.76 -11.49
N CYS A 133 10.63 -16.57 -11.02
CA CYS A 133 11.56 -15.71 -11.77
C CYS A 133 12.98 -16.28 -11.86
N GLN A 134 13.47 -16.93 -10.81
CA GLN A 134 14.76 -17.62 -10.84
C GLN A 134 14.79 -18.73 -11.89
N GLU A 135 13.66 -19.43 -12.09
CA GLU A 135 13.51 -20.48 -13.08
C GLU A 135 13.49 -19.94 -14.54
N VAL A 136 12.64 -18.90 -14.78
CA VAL A 136 12.41 -18.41 -16.16
C VAL A 136 13.41 -17.33 -16.61
N MET A 137 14.09 -16.67 -15.69
CA MET A 137 15.09 -15.64 -15.95
C MET A 137 16.35 -15.87 -15.08
N PRO A 138 17.06 -16.99 -15.26
CA PRO A 138 18.23 -17.31 -14.44
C PRO A 138 19.30 -16.25 -14.55
N GLY A 139 19.93 -15.89 -13.43
CA GLY A 139 21.03 -14.93 -13.36
C GLY A 139 20.65 -13.45 -13.45
N LYS A 140 19.37 -13.10 -13.64
CA LYS A 140 18.93 -11.70 -13.55
C LYS A 140 18.93 -11.24 -12.08
N PRO A 141 19.51 -10.06 -11.78
CA PRO A 141 19.44 -9.49 -10.44
C PRO A 141 17.97 -9.26 -10.00
N MET A 142 17.66 -9.65 -8.78
CA MET A 142 16.32 -9.48 -8.18
C MET A 142 16.43 -8.66 -6.91
N VAL A 143 15.52 -7.70 -6.73
CA VAL A 143 15.47 -6.84 -5.55
C VAL A 143 14.11 -7.00 -4.87
N GLY A 144 14.12 -7.20 -3.57
CA GLY A 144 12.94 -7.22 -2.72
C GLY A 144 12.69 -5.85 -2.10
N VAL A 145 11.52 -5.28 -2.35
CA VAL A 145 11.03 -4.04 -1.74
C VAL A 145 9.86 -4.39 -0.84
N PHE A 146 10.02 -4.13 0.47
CA PHE A 146 9.11 -4.61 1.50
C PHE A 146 8.14 -3.53 1.96
N ASP A 147 6.86 -3.85 2.03
CA ASP A 147 5.82 -2.93 2.55
C ASP A 147 6.11 -2.45 3.98
N THR A 148 6.79 -3.26 4.77
CA THR A 148 7.13 -2.97 6.18
C THR A 148 8.46 -2.24 6.36
N ALA A 149 9.35 -2.25 5.37
CA ALA A 149 10.74 -1.79 5.53
C ALA A 149 10.84 -0.29 5.85
N PHE A 150 10.05 0.56 5.19
CA PHE A 150 10.06 2.01 5.44
C PHE A 150 9.74 2.37 6.90
N HIS A 151 8.97 1.53 7.58
CA HIS A 151 8.55 1.73 8.98
C HIS A 151 9.54 1.19 10.01
N GLN A 152 10.64 0.54 9.59
CA GLN A 152 11.63 0.00 10.53
C GLN A 152 12.44 1.09 11.25
N THR A 153 12.34 2.34 10.80
CA THR A 153 12.93 3.51 11.47
C THR A 153 12.11 4.01 12.67
N MET A 154 10.93 3.44 12.95
CA MET A 154 10.13 3.80 14.12
C MET A 154 10.89 3.56 15.42
N PRO A 155 10.87 4.52 16.35
CA PRO A 155 11.47 4.31 17.67
C PRO A 155 10.67 3.29 18.50
N LYS A 156 11.35 2.65 19.44
CA LYS A 156 10.82 1.50 20.18
C LYS A 156 9.54 1.83 20.96
N ASP A 157 9.44 3.01 21.54
CA ASP A 157 8.25 3.47 22.27
C ASP A 157 7.02 3.65 21.36
N LYS A 158 7.18 3.67 20.03
CA LYS A 158 6.08 3.75 19.06
C LYS A 158 5.66 2.39 18.53
N PHE A 159 6.58 1.41 18.46
CA PHE A 159 6.24 0.12 17.90
C PHE A 159 5.88 -0.96 18.93
N ILE A 160 6.22 -0.80 20.20
CA ILE A 160 5.85 -1.76 21.26
C ILE A 160 4.40 -1.56 21.67
N TYR A 161 3.66 -2.66 21.78
CA TYR A 161 2.33 -2.67 22.38
C TYR A 161 2.40 -2.72 23.92
N PRO A 162 1.46 -2.08 24.62
CA PRO A 162 1.42 -2.07 26.09
C PRO A 162 0.83 -3.40 26.66
N ILE A 163 1.45 -4.50 26.30
CA ILE A 163 1.17 -5.86 26.77
C ILE A 163 2.47 -6.48 27.34
N PRO A 164 2.44 -7.64 28.01
CA PRO A 164 3.66 -8.22 28.54
C PRO A 164 4.77 -8.33 27.49
N TYR A 165 5.92 -7.74 27.82
CA TYR A 165 7.05 -7.55 26.88
C TYR A 165 7.64 -8.85 26.33
N GLU A 166 7.38 -9.97 27.03
CA GLU A 166 7.76 -11.31 26.60
C GLU A 166 7.17 -11.70 25.24
N TYR A 167 5.96 -11.24 24.90
CA TYR A 167 5.34 -11.52 23.60
C TYR A 167 6.10 -10.85 22.43
N TYR A 168 6.65 -9.66 22.65
CA TYR A 168 7.57 -9.08 21.69
C TYR A 168 8.83 -9.93 21.53
N LYS A 169 9.47 -10.32 22.65
CA LYS A 169 10.71 -11.11 22.60
C LYS A 169 10.53 -12.50 21.97
N LYS A 170 9.40 -13.14 22.25
CA LYS A 170 9.16 -14.52 21.85
C LYS A 170 8.56 -14.65 20.45
N TYR A 171 7.68 -13.73 20.08
CA TYR A 171 6.89 -13.86 18.88
C TYR A 171 7.01 -12.65 17.92
N GLY A 172 7.82 -11.67 18.24
CA GLY A 172 7.94 -10.45 17.46
C GLY A 172 6.66 -9.59 17.45
N VAL A 173 5.83 -9.68 18.51
CA VAL A 173 4.58 -8.92 18.62
C VAL A 173 4.89 -7.45 18.82
N ARG A 174 4.83 -6.71 17.71
CA ARG A 174 5.05 -5.26 17.63
C ARG A 174 4.28 -4.66 16.46
N LYS A 175 4.23 -3.33 16.40
CA LYS A 175 3.79 -2.62 15.20
C LYS A 175 4.88 -2.71 14.13
N TYR A 176 4.53 -3.19 12.93
CA TYR A 176 5.38 -3.18 11.74
C TYR A 176 4.97 -2.07 10.76
N GLY A 177 3.67 -1.93 10.52
CA GLY A 177 3.15 -1.02 9.51
C GLY A 177 3.24 -1.59 8.09
N PHE A 178 2.44 -1.01 7.19
CA PHE A 178 2.35 -1.45 5.78
C PHE A 178 2.19 -0.24 4.88
N HIS A 179 2.05 -0.45 3.56
CA HIS A 179 2.07 0.60 2.54
C HIS A 179 3.36 1.45 2.57
N GLY A 180 4.45 0.92 3.12
CA GLY A 180 5.70 1.66 3.28
C GLY A 180 6.24 2.18 1.97
N THR A 181 6.13 1.40 0.89
CA THR A 181 6.53 1.80 -0.46
C THR A 181 5.76 3.03 -0.95
N SER A 182 4.44 3.08 -0.70
CA SER A 182 3.60 4.24 -1.04
C SER A 182 3.97 5.47 -0.21
N HIS A 183 4.08 5.33 1.12
CA HIS A 183 4.45 6.43 2.01
C HIS A 183 5.83 7.01 1.66
N MET A 184 6.78 6.14 1.33
CA MET A 184 8.11 6.54 0.86
C MET A 184 8.03 7.29 -0.47
N PHE A 185 7.30 6.77 -1.46
CA PHE A 185 7.14 7.40 -2.76
C PHE A 185 6.59 8.81 -2.65
N VAL A 186 5.43 9.01 -2.01
CA VAL A 186 4.78 10.33 -1.96
C VAL A 186 5.56 11.34 -1.13
N SER A 187 6.33 10.91 -0.14
CA SER A 187 7.20 11.80 0.63
C SER A 187 8.41 12.26 -0.19
N GLN A 188 9.04 11.38 -0.96
CA GLN A 188 10.12 11.74 -1.88
C GLN A 188 9.60 12.63 -3.01
N ARG A 189 8.40 12.31 -3.54
CA ARG A 189 7.77 13.15 -4.57
C ARG A 189 7.47 14.56 -4.06
N LEU A 190 7.05 14.73 -2.80
CA LEU A 190 6.89 16.05 -2.20
C LEU A 190 8.22 16.83 -2.18
N ALA A 191 9.35 16.19 -1.86
CA ALA A 191 10.66 16.82 -1.89
C ALA A 191 11.03 17.34 -3.28
N GLU A 192 10.71 16.57 -4.33
CA GLU A 192 10.89 16.98 -5.73
C GLU A 192 10.00 18.21 -6.08
N ILE A 193 8.70 18.16 -5.71
CA ILE A 193 7.74 19.25 -5.97
C ILE A 193 8.16 20.55 -5.26
N GLU A 194 8.52 20.44 -3.98
CA GLU A 194 8.94 21.60 -3.17
C GLU A 194 10.38 22.05 -3.48
N ASN A 195 11.13 21.26 -4.27
CA ASN A 195 12.56 21.45 -4.54
C ASN A 195 13.35 21.67 -3.24
N LYS A 196 13.09 20.82 -2.25
CA LYS A 196 13.70 20.88 -0.90
C LYS A 196 14.00 19.47 -0.41
N PRO A 197 15.08 19.28 0.37
CA PRO A 197 15.35 18.01 1.03
C PRO A 197 14.27 17.71 2.09
N LEU A 198 14.16 16.42 2.46
CA LEU A 198 13.22 15.98 3.50
C LEU A 198 13.70 16.30 4.93
N GLU A 199 14.99 16.65 5.12
CA GLU A 199 15.53 17.06 6.40
C GLU A 199 14.80 18.31 6.92
N GLY A 200 14.45 18.31 8.19
CA GLY A 200 13.68 19.38 8.85
C GLY A 200 12.19 19.35 8.57
N THR A 201 11.68 18.41 7.73
CA THR A 201 10.26 18.33 7.40
C THR A 201 9.48 17.38 8.31
N LYS A 202 8.20 17.70 8.53
CA LYS A 202 7.22 16.89 9.27
C LYS A 202 6.00 16.65 8.40
N ILE A 203 5.88 15.45 7.89
CA ILE A 203 4.88 15.08 6.88
C ILE A 203 3.94 14.04 7.47
N VAL A 204 2.65 14.20 7.27
CA VAL A 204 1.65 13.15 7.48
C VAL A 204 1.13 12.72 6.12
N THR A 205 1.34 11.46 5.77
CA THR A 205 0.83 10.86 4.54
C THR A 205 -0.39 9.99 4.83
N CYS A 206 -1.48 10.22 4.10
CA CYS A 206 -2.75 9.51 4.22
C CYS A 206 -2.95 8.67 2.97
N HIS A 207 -2.52 7.40 3.01
CA HIS A 207 -2.81 6.43 1.95
C HIS A 207 -4.20 5.86 2.19
N LEU A 208 -5.18 6.30 1.43
CA LEU A 208 -6.58 5.95 1.58
C LEU A 208 -7.07 5.18 0.36
N GLY A 209 -7.41 3.91 0.55
CA GLY A 209 -7.88 2.99 -0.49
C GLY A 209 -8.76 1.89 0.09
N GLN A 210 -8.82 0.73 -0.55
CA GLN A 210 -9.48 -0.46 0.03
C GLN A 210 -8.81 -0.85 1.37
N GLY A 211 -7.47 -0.83 1.41
CA GLY A 211 -6.69 -0.72 2.62
C GLY A 211 -6.30 0.74 2.85
N SER A 212 -6.27 1.19 4.09
CA SER A 212 -5.94 2.58 4.42
C SER A 212 -4.95 2.65 5.57
N SER A 213 -3.97 3.53 5.45
CA SER A 213 -3.00 3.80 6.52
C SER A 213 -2.56 5.26 6.52
N ILE A 214 -2.11 5.73 7.68
CA ILE A 214 -1.48 7.04 7.85
C ILE A 214 -0.08 6.82 8.38
N CYS A 215 0.88 7.61 7.91
CA CYS A 215 2.25 7.56 8.37
C CYS A 215 2.73 8.96 8.79
N ALA A 216 3.40 9.03 9.94
CA ALA A 216 4.16 10.18 10.38
C ALA A 216 5.59 10.07 9.87
N ILE A 217 6.03 11.04 9.09
CA ILE A 217 7.37 11.06 8.48
C ILE A 217 8.08 12.31 8.94
N LYS A 218 9.21 12.14 9.62
CA LYS A 218 10.07 13.24 10.07
C LYS A 218 11.46 13.04 9.51
N ASP A 219 12.02 14.09 8.92
CA ASP A 219 13.36 14.06 8.32
C ASP A 219 13.51 12.90 7.29
N GLY A 220 12.45 12.62 6.52
CA GLY A 220 12.41 11.54 5.54
C GLY A 220 12.26 10.13 6.11
N LYS A 221 12.09 9.96 7.42
CA LYS A 221 11.98 8.67 8.11
C LYS A 221 10.60 8.47 8.72
N SER A 222 10.05 7.27 8.59
CA SER A 222 8.83 6.90 9.32
C SER A 222 9.08 6.88 10.81
N VAL A 223 8.30 7.65 11.57
CA VAL A 223 8.39 7.71 13.04
C VAL A 223 7.18 7.12 13.74
N ASP A 224 6.06 6.95 13.04
CA ASP A 224 4.88 6.19 13.47
C ASP A 224 4.00 5.87 12.24
N THR A 225 3.18 4.83 12.35
CA THR A 225 2.20 4.47 11.32
C THR A 225 0.96 3.84 11.94
N SER A 226 -0.17 3.89 11.24
CA SER A 226 -1.45 3.45 11.81
C SER A 226 -1.66 1.94 11.77
N MET A 227 -1.24 1.25 10.72
CA MET A 227 -1.31 -0.22 10.69
C MET A 227 -0.35 -0.83 11.71
N GLY A 228 -0.74 -1.97 12.28
CA GLY A 228 -0.07 -2.57 13.44
C GLY A 228 0.80 -3.77 13.12
N LEU A 229 0.61 -4.83 13.90
CA LEU A 229 1.19 -6.16 13.67
C LEU A 229 0.75 -6.71 12.32
N THR A 230 -0.51 -6.43 11.95
CA THR A 230 -1.13 -6.80 10.68
C THR A 230 -1.74 -5.55 10.02
N PRO A 231 -2.16 -5.64 8.76
CA PRO A 231 -2.87 -4.54 8.08
C PRO A 231 -4.29 -4.26 8.60
N LEU A 232 -4.72 -4.89 9.70
CA LEU A 232 -6.05 -4.71 10.30
C LEU A 232 -6.14 -3.46 11.18
N GLY A 233 -5.09 -3.17 11.98
CA GLY A 233 -5.10 -2.05 12.92
C GLY A 233 -5.12 -0.67 12.24
N GLY A 234 -5.42 0.35 13.01
CA GLY A 234 -5.44 1.75 12.57
C GLY A 234 -6.82 2.23 12.14
N LEU A 235 -6.91 2.74 10.92
CA LEU A 235 -8.13 3.31 10.37
C LEU A 235 -9.20 2.25 10.12
N PRO A 236 -10.50 2.55 10.26
CA PRO A 236 -11.53 1.77 9.60
C PRO A 236 -11.27 1.82 8.10
N MET A 237 -11.44 0.67 7.41
CA MET A 237 -11.21 0.56 5.97
C MET A 237 -12.51 0.11 5.32
N VAL A 238 -12.50 -0.19 4.05
CA VAL A 238 -13.76 -0.59 3.39
C VAL A 238 -14.39 -1.81 4.06
N THR A 239 -13.59 -2.85 4.41
CA THR A 239 -14.09 -4.07 5.07
C THR A 239 -13.41 -4.40 6.41
N ARG A 240 -12.34 -3.68 6.76
CA ARG A 240 -11.57 -3.92 7.99
C ARG A 240 -11.99 -2.95 9.08
N SER A 241 -12.08 -3.46 10.30
CA SER A 241 -12.54 -2.67 11.45
C SER A 241 -11.64 -1.49 11.82
N GLY A 242 -10.33 -1.61 11.62
CA GLY A 242 -9.37 -0.72 12.26
C GLY A 242 -9.27 -0.97 13.78
N ASP A 243 -8.84 0.05 14.52
CA ASP A 243 -8.68 -0.02 15.97
C ASP A 243 -10.02 -0.20 16.69
N LEU A 244 -10.02 -1.11 17.65
CA LEU A 244 -11.16 -1.42 18.53
C LEU A 244 -10.70 -1.47 19.99
N ASP A 245 -11.64 -1.32 20.93
CA ASP A 245 -11.43 -1.81 22.29
C ASP A 245 -11.23 -3.34 22.24
N PRO A 246 -10.08 -3.87 22.72
CA PRO A 246 -9.82 -5.31 22.71
C PRO A 246 -10.93 -6.16 23.35
N SER A 247 -11.66 -5.62 24.31
CA SER A 247 -12.77 -6.32 24.98
C SER A 247 -13.95 -6.57 24.05
N VAL A 248 -14.17 -5.74 23.03
CA VAL A 248 -15.21 -5.94 22.02
C VAL A 248 -15.00 -7.27 21.28
N VAL A 249 -13.75 -7.62 20.96
CA VAL A 249 -13.39 -8.87 20.29
C VAL A 249 -13.88 -10.08 21.08
N THR A 250 -13.45 -10.18 22.34
CA THR A 250 -13.81 -11.30 23.20
C THR A 250 -15.30 -11.29 23.61
N TYR A 251 -15.92 -10.12 23.70
CA TYR A 251 -17.34 -9.98 23.98
C TYR A 251 -18.20 -10.58 22.87
N ILE A 252 -17.93 -10.18 21.61
CA ILE A 252 -18.67 -10.68 20.43
C ILE A 252 -18.42 -12.19 20.27
N MET A 253 -17.17 -12.64 20.40
CA MET A 253 -16.83 -14.08 20.32
C MET A 253 -17.69 -14.90 21.30
N LYS A 254 -17.86 -14.43 22.54
CA LYS A 254 -18.69 -15.11 23.55
C LYS A 254 -20.16 -15.05 23.23
N LYS A 255 -20.68 -13.92 22.73
CA LYS A 255 -22.11 -13.73 22.41
C LYS A 255 -22.56 -14.56 21.21
N GLU A 256 -21.74 -14.58 20.17
CA GLU A 256 -22.03 -15.23 18.90
C GLU A 256 -21.39 -16.64 18.80
N ASN A 257 -20.70 -17.08 19.85
CA ASN A 257 -19.98 -18.36 19.89
C ASN A 257 -18.99 -18.54 18.74
N LEU A 258 -18.23 -17.46 18.41
CA LEU A 258 -17.27 -17.46 17.31
C LEU A 258 -15.93 -18.07 17.71
N THR A 259 -15.34 -18.83 16.78
CA THR A 259 -13.93 -19.24 16.87
C THR A 259 -13.01 -18.04 16.57
N PRO A 260 -11.72 -18.09 16.96
CA PRO A 260 -10.75 -17.05 16.60
C PRO A 260 -10.69 -16.77 15.09
N ALA A 261 -10.71 -17.80 14.24
CA ALA A 261 -10.68 -17.67 12.79
C ALA A 261 -11.93 -16.97 12.22
N GLN A 262 -13.12 -17.27 12.78
CA GLN A 262 -14.37 -16.59 12.41
C GLN A 262 -14.37 -15.13 12.85
N MET A 263 -13.78 -14.81 13.99
CA MET A 263 -13.64 -13.42 14.44
C MET A 263 -12.65 -12.66 13.58
N GLU A 264 -11.54 -13.28 13.20
CA GLU A 264 -10.58 -12.71 12.26
C GLU A 264 -11.24 -12.40 10.90
N ASP A 265 -12.03 -13.33 10.35
CA ASP A 265 -12.80 -13.11 9.12
C ASP A 265 -13.80 -11.95 9.25
N LEU A 266 -14.50 -11.86 10.40
CA LEU A 266 -15.43 -10.76 10.69
C LEU A 266 -14.71 -9.42 10.67
N LEU A 267 -13.58 -9.30 11.37
CA LEU A 267 -12.85 -8.04 11.49
C LEU A 267 -12.17 -7.60 10.18
N ASN A 268 -11.72 -8.56 9.35
CA ASN A 268 -11.03 -8.26 8.10
C ASN A 268 -11.95 -8.08 6.90
N LYS A 269 -13.11 -8.79 6.85
CA LYS A 269 -13.92 -8.88 5.62
C LYS A 269 -15.36 -8.40 5.78
N LYS A 270 -15.88 -8.28 7.01
CA LYS A 270 -17.30 -7.99 7.27
C LYS A 270 -17.53 -6.77 8.17
N SER A 271 -16.46 -6.01 8.41
CA SER A 271 -16.44 -4.82 9.26
C SER A 271 -16.18 -3.55 8.44
N GLY A 272 -15.61 -2.54 9.05
CA GLY A 272 -15.27 -1.27 8.42
C GLY A 272 -16.47 -0.52 7.89
N LEU A 273 -16.25 0.26 6.85
CA LEU A 273 -17.30 1.13 6.28
C LEU A 273 -18.47 0.33 5.70
N SER A 274 -18.19 -0.79 5.04
CA SER A 274 -19.22 -1.71 4.53
C SER A 274 -20.02 -2.34 5.66
N GLY A 275 -19.37 -2.78 6.74
CA GLY A 275 -20.05 -3.33 7.92
C GLY A 275 -20.91 -2.30 8.64
N MET A 276 -20.44 -1.05 8.75
CA MET A 276 -21.19 0.05 9.39
C MET A 276 -22.38 0.51 8.56
N SER A 277 -22.23 0.56 7.23
CA SER A 277 -23.28 1.05 6.32
C SER A 277 -24.25 -0.03 5.83
N ASN A 278 -23.96 -1.30 6.06
CA ASN A 278 -24.68 -2.46 5.50
C ASN A 278 -24.74 -2.46 3.96
N LEU A 279 -23.73 -1.84 3.30
CA LEU A 279 -23.63 -1.77 1.85
C LEU A 279 -22.53 -2.70 1.31
N VAL A 280 -22.54 -2.90 0.00
CA VAL A 280 -21.49 -3.63 -0.71
C VAL A 280 -20.10 -3.02 -0.44
N PRO A 281 -19.02 -3.81 -0.46
CA PRO A 281 -17.69 -3.36 -0.13
C PRO A 281 -17.03 -2.54 -1.28
N ASP A 282 -17.73 -1.50 -1.72
CA ASP A 282 -17.24 -0.48 -2.66
C ASP A 282 -17.40 0.90 -2.00
N PHE A 283 -16.29 1.60 -1.82
CA PHE A 283 -16.31 2.92 -1.18
C PHE A 283 -17.17 3.93 -1.94
N ARG A 284 -17.22 3.85 -3.27
CA ARG A 284 -18.00 4.78 -4.10
C ARG A 284 -19.49 4.66 -3.82
N GLU A 285 -19.99 3.43 -3.69
CA GLU A 285 -21.40 3.18 -3.35
C GLU A 285 -21.73 3.71 -1.96
N ILE A 286 -20.82 3.53 -0.98
CA ILE A 286 -20.97 4.06 0.37
C ILE A 286 -20.98 5.59 0.38
N GLU A 287 -20.09 6.23 -0.37
CA GLU A 287 -20.04 7.71 -0.50
C GLU A 287 -21.31 8.26 -1.17
N ILE A 288 -21.78 7.63 -2.25
CA ILE A 288 -23.03 8.01 -2.93
C ILE A 288 -24.20 7.94 -1.95
N ALA A 289 -24.38 6.81 -1.28
CA ALA A 289 -25.45 6.62 -0.30
C ALA A 289 -25.38 7.63 0.87
N SER A 290 -24.16 7.96 1.32
CA SER A 290 -23.94 9.00 2.33
C SER A 290 -24.39 10.38 1.84
N ASN A 291 -24.05 10.74 0.59
CA ASN A 291 -24.43 12.02 -0.02
C ASN A 291 -25.95 12.11 -0.27
N GLU A 292 -26.60 10.98 -0.56
CA GLU A 292 -28.06 10.87 -0.70
C GLU A 292 -28.80 10.88 0.65
N GLY A 293 -28.06 10.84 1.75
CA GLY A 293 -28.62 11.01 3.08
C GLY A 293 -28.93 9.73 3.84
N GLN A 294 -28.48 8.55 3.37
CA GLN A 294 -28.64 7.28 4.09
C GLN A 294 -27.94 7.36 5.47
N PRO A 295 -28.63 7.15 6.59
CA PRO A 295 -28.08 7.40 7.92
C PRO A 295 -26.83 6.58 8.24
N ASP A 296 -26.84 5.28 7.98
CA ASP A 296 -25.73 4.37 8.30
C ASP A 296 -24.49 4.68 7.44
N ALA A 297 -24.69 5.02 6.16
CA ALA A 297 -23.60 5.44 5.28
C ALA A 297 -22.99 6.78 5.73
N LYS A 298 -23.81 7.73 6.19
CA LYS A 298 -23.32 8.98 6.79
C LYS A 298 -22.46 8.73 8.02
N ILE A 299 -22.93 7.88 8.94
CA ILE A 299 -22.17 7.50 10.13
C ILE A 299 -20.82 6.86 9.73
N ALA A 300 -20.82 5.97 8.75
CA ALA A 300 -19.61 5.32 8.28
C ALA A 300 -18.59 6.33 7.72
N VAL A 301 -19.03 7.24 6.85
CA VAL A 301 -18.18 8.28 6.25
C VAL A 301 -17.69 9.28 7.31
N GLU A 302 -18.55 9.73 8.23
CA GLU A 302 -18.16 10.62 9.30
C GLU A 302 -17.14 9.97 10.27
N ASN A 303 -17.34 8.71 10.62
CA ASN A 303 -16.38 7.95 11.42
C ASN A 303 -15.02 7.84 10.72
N PHE A 304 -15.01 7.57 9.42
CA PHE A 304 -13.80 7.52 8.61
C PHE A 304 -13.04 8.86 8.63
N ASN A 305 -13.74 9.96 8.31
CA ASN A 305 -13.17 11.31 8.32
C ASN A 305 -12.63 11.70 9.70
N TYR A 306 -13.42 11.42 10.76
CA TYR A 306 -13.02 11.69 12.13
C TYR A 306 -11.77 10.90 12.54
N THR A 307 -11.74 9.62 12.23
CA THR A 307 -10.61 8.77 12.61
C THR A 307 -9.32 9.20 11.87
N ILE A 308 -9.40 9.53 10.59
CA ILE A 308 -8.25 10.04 9.82
C ILE A 308 -7.74 11.36 10.43
N ALA A 309 -8.61 12.32 10.68
CA ALA A 309 -8.23 13.59 11.30
C ALA A 309 -7.60 13.39 12.68
N SER A 310 -8.14 12.46 13.48
CA SER A 310 -7.61 12.11 14.80
C SER A 310 -6.20 11.52 14.70
N TYR A 311 -5.92 10.67 13.71
CA TYR A 311 -4.57 10.14 13.46
C TYR A 311 -3.60 11.23 12.98
N VAL A 312 -4.04 12.18 12.14
CA VAL A 312 -3.21 13.33 11.75
C VAL A 312 -2.82 14.15 12.99
N ALA A 313 -3.78 14.45 13.87
CA ALA A 313 -3.52 15.17 15.11
C ALA A 313 -2.60 14.38 16.06
N LYS A 314 -2.80 13.07 16.21
CA LYS A 314 -1.91 12.17 16.96
C LYS A 314 -0.47 12.25 16.43
N TYR A 315 -0.29 12.29 15.13
CA TYR A 315 1.02 12.33 14.49
C TYR A 315 1.66 13.73 14.55
N ALA A 316 0.85 14.78 14.63
CA ALA A 316 1.36 16.10 14.99
C ALA A 316 2.01 16.10 16.37
N VAL A 317 1.44 15.39 17.34
CA VAL A 317 2.07 15.19 18.66
C VAL A 317 3.36 14.38 18.53
N ALA A 318 3.37 13.30 17.78
CA ALA A 318 4.55 12.44 17.61
C ALA A 318 5.76 13.17 17.02
N MET A 319 5.52 14.17 16.15
CA MET A 319 6.55 14.93 15.44
C MET A 319 6.79 16.34 16.04
N ASN A 320 5.99 16.76 17.02
CA ASN A 320 5.92 18.13 17.52
C ASN A 320 5.63 19.15 16.41
N GLY A 321 4.52 18.92 15.70
CA GLY A 321 4.02 19.73 14.58
C GLY A 321 3.88 18.96 13.28
N VAL A 322 3.28 19.60 12.28
CA VAL A 322 3.11 19.11 10.91
C VAL A 322 3.31 20.26 9.95
N ASP A 323 4.10 20.06 8.91
CA ASP A 323 4.30 21.02 7.82
C ASP A 323 3.45 20.69 6.60
N TYR A 324 3.28 19.38 6.32
CA TYR A 324 2.61 18.87 5.15
C TYR A 324 1.66 17.71 5.47
N ILE A 325 0.49 17.70 4.82
CA ILE A 325 -0.41 16.57 4.77
C ILE A 325 -0.52 16.13 3.31
N ILE A 326 -0.38 14.84 3.03
CA ILE A 326 -0.48 14.30 1.67
C ILE A 326 -1.60 13.27 1.63
N PHE A 327 -2.58 13.48 0.76
CA PHE A 327 -3.60 12.51 0.40
C PHE A 327 -3.14 11.69 -0.80
N THR A 328 -3.23 10.37 -0.70
CA THR A 328 -2.87 9.42 -1.75
C THR A 328 -3.71 8.13 -1.65
N GLY A 329 -3.52 7.22 -2.60
CA GLY A 329 -4.37 6.04 -2.72
C GLY A 329 -5.74 6.36 -3.32
N GLY A 330 -6.44 5.34 -3.82
CA GLY A 330 -7.62 5.54 -4.66
C GLY A 330 -8.72 6.42 -4.07
N ILE A 331 -8.95 6.40 -2.75
CA ILE A 331 -9.89 7.29 -2.06
C ILE A 331 -9.26 8.68 -1.88
N GLY A 332 -8.02 8.75 -1.38
CA GLY A 332 -7.33 10.01 -1.14
C GLY A 332 -7.14 10.85 -2.40
N GLU A 333 -6.86 10.21 -3.52
CA GLU A 333 -6.65 10.85 -4.82
C GLU A 333 -7.95 11.31 -5.48
N ASN A 334 -9.06 10.59 -5.29
CA ASN A 334 -10.26 10.78 -6.12
C ASN A 334 -11.48 11.30 -5.36
N GLN A 335 -11.53 11.21 -4.01
CA GLN A 335 -12.74 11.56 -3.27
C GLN A 335 -12.68 12.96 -2.66
N ILE A 336 -13.25 13.91 -3.37
CA ILE A 336 -13.23 15.35 -3.06
C ILE A 336 -13.85 15.64 -1.69
N ASN A 337 -15.01 15.01 -1.39
CA ASN A 337 -15.74 15.24 -0.15
C ASN A 337 -15.01 14.64 1.06
N ILE A 338 -14.29 13.54 0.88
CA ILE A 338 -13.50 12.94 1.96
C ILE A 338 -12.35 13.86 2.35
N ARG A 339 -11.57 14.35 1.38
CA ARG A 339 -10.50 15.31 1.66
C ARG A 339 -11.04 16.56 2.34
N LYS A 340 -12.18 17.08 1.85
CA LYS A 340 -12.87 18.23 2.46
C LYS A 340 -13.25 17.95 3.90
N GLY A 341 -13.97 16.86 4.16
CA GLY A 341 -14.44 16.51 5.51
C GLY A 341 -13.31 16.26 6.51
N ILE A 342 -12.15 15.77 6.05
CA ILE A 342 -10.95 15.62 6.88
C ILE A 342 -10.32 16.98 7.16
N CYS A 343 -10.13 17.84 6.14
CA CYS A 343 -9.50 19.14 6.30
C CYS A 343 -10.32 20.07 7.21
N GLU A 344 -11.67 20.05 7.12
CA GLU A 344 -12.56 20.80 8.02
C GLU A 344 -12.34 20.44 9.49
N LYS A 345 -12.09 19.15 9.78
CA LYS A 345 -11.81 18.70 11.16
C LYS A 345 -10.40 19.10 11.64
N LEU A 346 -9.52 19.55 10.74
CA LEU A 346 -8.14 19.97 11.03
C LEU A 346 -7.94 21.50 11.00
N GLU A 347 -9.01 22.28 10.84
CA GLU A 347 -8.95 23.75 10.86
C GLU A 347 -8.32 24.31 12.13
N PHE A 348 -8.56 23.68 13.29
CA PHE A 348 -7.96 24.07 14.57
C PHE A 348 -6.42 23.96 14.57
N MET A 349 -5.81 23.16 13.69
CA MET A 349 -4.38 23.05 13.49
C MET A 349 -3.85 24.10 12.50
N GLY A 350 -4.76 24.86 11.87
CA GLY A 350 -4.42 25.88 10.87
C GLY A 350 -4.44 25.37 9.44
N VAL A 351 -5.06 24.21 9.17
CA VAL A 351 -5.36 23.75 7.81
C VAL A 351 -6.45 24.64 7.22
N LYS A 352 -6.23 25.15 6.02
CA LYS A 352 -7.24 25.90 5.23
C LYS A 352 -7.32 25.27 3.84
N LEU A 353 -8.44 24.62 3.56
CA LEU A 353 -8.68 23.99 2.27
C LEU A 353 -9.02 25.04 1.22
N ASP A 354 -8.39 24.95 0.05
CA ASP A 354 -8.83 25.62 -1.17
C ASP A 354 -9.87 24.72 -1.87
N VAL A 355 -11.13 25.12 -1.83
CA VAL A 355 -12.26 24.31 -2.32
C VAL A 355 -12.18 24.12 -3.83
N ASP A 356 -11.76 25.15 -4.58
CA ASP A 356 -11.63 25.08 -6.04
C ASP A 356 -10.44 24.21 -6.44
N ALA A 357 -9.32 24.36 -5.75
CA ALA A 357 -8.15 23.49 -5.96
C ALA A 357 -8.43 22.04 -5.61
N ASN A 358 -9.24 21.77 -4.55
CA ASN A 358 -9.63 20.42 -4.17
C ASN A 358 -10.61 19.76 -5.15
N ASN A 359 -11.29 20.52 -6.01
CA ASN A 359 -12.26 19.99 -6.97
C ASN A 359 -11.56 19.31 -8.17
N MET A 360 -10.79 18.26 -7.88
CA MET A 360 -10.06 17.47 -8.89
C MET A 360 -9.94 16.00 -8.48
N ARG A 361 -9.56 15.11 -9.40
CA ARG A 361 -9.38 13.68 -9.19
C ARG A 361 -8.11 13.19 -9.86
N GLY A 362 -7.30 12.41 -9.14
CA GLY A 362 -6.13 11.73 -9.69
C GLY A 362 -5.00 12.63 -10.19
N GLU A 363 -4.98 13.90 -9.81
CA GLU A 363 -3.96 14.85 -10.21
C GLU A 363 -3.04 15.21 -9.04
N GLU A 364 -1.77 15.50 -9.34
CA GLU A 364 -0.83 16.04 -8.38
C GLU A 364 -1.08 17.53 -8.18
N LYS A 365 -1.46 17.94 -6.95
CA LYS A 365 -1.84 19.33 -6.70
C LYS A 365 -1.78 19.72 -5.23
N VAL A 366 -1.43 20.99 -4.97
CA VAL A 366 -1.70 21.66 -3.68
C VAL A 366 -3.20 21.96 -3.60
N ILE A 367 -3.83 21.57 -2.49
CA ILE A 367 -5.26 21.81 -2.25
C ILE A 367 -5.54 22.66 -1.00
N SER A 368 -4.50 23.26 -0.42
CA SER A 368 -4.63 24.26 0.66
C SER A 368 -4.43 25.67 0.13
N THR A 369 -5.05 26.64 0.81
CA THR A 369 -4.85 28.07 0.48
C THR A 369 -3.42 28.50 0.79
N PRO A 370 -2.92 29.60 0.15
CA PRO A 370 -1.56 30.10 0.39
C PRO A 370 -1.27 30.51 1.86
N ASP A 371 -2.32 30.91 2.59
CA ASP A 371 -2.24 31.30 4.00
C ASP A 371 -2.52 30.15 4.98
N SER A 372 -2.67 28.92 4.49
CA SER A 372 -2.74 27.72 5.31
C SER A 372 -1.43 27.50 6.06
N LYS A 373 -1.51 27.27 7.36
CA LYS A 373 -0.32 26.97 8.20
C LYS A 373 0.29 25.62 7.84
N ILE A 374 -0.53 24.65 7.43
CA ILE A 374 -0.11 23.32 7.00
C ILE A 374 -0.48 23.21 5.51
N LYS A 375 0.49 22.92 4.67
CA LYS A 375 0.22 22.68 3.26
C LYS A 375 -0.41 21.29 3.06
N VAL A 376 -1.44 21.24 2.24
CA VAL A 376 -2.14 19.99 1.92
C VAL A 376 -1.98 19.68 0.44
N TYR A 377 -1.54 18.47 0.16
CA TYR A 377 -1.30 17.96 -1.18
C TYR A 377 -2.19 16.76 -1.50
N VAL A 378 -2.50 16.59 -2.77
CA VAL A 378 -2.80 15.29 -3.36
C VAL A 378 -1.60 14.91 -4.20
N ILE A 379 -1.04 13.73 -3.94
CA ILE A 379 0.06 13.16 -4.72
C ILE A 379 -0.33 11.72 -5.04
N PRO A 380 -0.67 11.40 -6.29
CA PRO A 380 -0.94 10.01 -6.68
C PRO A 380 0.24 9.10 -6.39
N THR A 381 -0.03 7.96 -5.74
CA THR A 381 1.03 6.98 -5.47
C THR A 381 1.43 6.22 -6.71
N ASN A 382 2.69 5.85 -6.79
CA ASN A 382 3.23 4.96 -7.81
C ASN A 382 4.22 3.97 -7.18
N GLU A 383 3.66 2.92 -6.57
CA GLU A 383 4.45 1.92 -5.86
C GLU A 383 5.36 1.14 -6.82
N GLU A 384 4.91 0.87 -8.03
CA GLU A 384 5.70 0.16 -9.03
C GLU A 384 6.92 0.98 -9.47
N LEU A 385 6.77 2.29 -9.66
CA LEU A 385 7.92 3.16 -9.95
C LEU A 385 8.86 3.23 -8.76
N MET A 386 8.36 3.27 -7.53
CA MET A 386 9.22 3.24 -6.33
C MET A 386 10.02 1.95 -6.25
N ILE A 387 9.38 0.80 -6.50
CA ILE A 387 10.07 -0.50 -6.56
C ILE A 387 11.15 -0.50 -7.64
N ALA A 388 10.85 0.08 -8.80
CA ALA A 388 11.84 0.19 -9.88
C ALA A 388 13.01 1.12 -9.52
N LYS A 389 12.75 2.26 -8.83
CA LYS A 389 13.80 3.18 -8.33
C LYS A 389 14.71 2.47 -7.30
N GLU A 390 14.12 1.74 -6.35
CA GLU A 390 14.88 0.96 -5.36
C GLU A 390 15.70 -0.17 -6.02
N THR A 391 15.10 -0.84 -7.01
CA THR A 391 15.80 -1.85 -7.81
C THR A 391 17.01 -1.23 -8.52
N LEU A 392 16.81 -0.11 -9.21
CA LEU A 392 17.87 0.62 -9.90
C LEU A 392 19.01 1.04 -8.96
N ARG A 393 18.66 1.52 -7.75
CA ARG A 393 19.63 1.94 -6.73
C ARG A 393 20.56 0.81 -6.28
N LEU A 394 20.02 -0.42 -6.18
CA LEU A 394 20.78 -1.55 -5.64
C LEU A 394 21.54 -2.34 -6.70
N VAL A 395 21.17 -2.26 -7.99
CA VAL A 395 21.84 -3.03 -9.07
C VAL A 395 22.79 -2.20 -9.91
N LYS A 396 22.88 -0.89 -9.70
CA LYS A 396 23.93 -0.01 -10.22
C LYS A 396 25.23 -0.17 -9.45
#